data_83a5bf2f3465c8748eec877fc37c25a3
#
_entry.id   83a5bf2f3465c8748eec877fc37c25a3
#
_cell.length_a   1.000
_cell.length_b   1.000
_cell.length_c   1.000
_cell.angle_alpha   90.00
_cell.angle_beta   90.00
_cell.angle_gamma   90.00
#
_symmetry.space_group_name_H-M   'P 1'
#
loop_
_entity.id
_entity.type
_entity.pdbx_description
1 polymer ?
#
loop_
_entity_poly.entity_id
_entity_poly.type
_entity_poly.pdbx_seq_one_letter_code
_entity_poly.pdbx_strand_id
1 'polypeptide(L)'
;MDEKLDKERQEAYAARVKYDAALHDLSSVDADLKQIQNRLARLSDCESQYQAALSEKIKSIKVSAHPAAQQIAESESRIAALKVQKRELLEAINAGKTALHTVNEVLETLHNAEGWSTWDVMGGGLGVDLAKYAELDDAQEQIEQLQVELRRFKTELSDVEIAADLQVTVDSFLKFADFFFDGLFADWAVLDHINQAQSRVENTKGQIKRVLALLKKMREDVDVQIADEKEKQEQLAVETEL
;
A
#
# COMPACT_ATOMS: atom_id res chain seq x y z
N MET A 1 45.20 -52.64 14.93
CA MET A 1 44.95 -52.30 13.50
C MET A 1 43.59 -52.79 13.10
N ASP A 2 43.12 -53.92 13.54
CA ASP A 2 41.81 -54.50 13.19
C ASP A 2 40.63 -53.74 13.78
N GLU A 3 40.70 -53.24 15.01
CA GLU A 3 39.63 -52.52 15.70
C GLU A 3 39.26 -51.18 14.98
N LYS A 4 40.24 -50.50 14.37
CA LYS A 4 40.03 -49.27 13.61
C LYS A 4 39.34 -49.57 12.28
N LEU A 5 39.72 -50.70 11.65
CA LEU A 5 39.13 -51.14 10.39
C LEU A 5 37.66 -51.56 10.56
N ASP A 6 37.32 -52.20 11.68
CA ASP A 6 35.95 -52.60 12.01
C ASP A 6 35.08 -51.42 12.32
N LYS A 7 35.60 -50.38 12.98
CA LYS A 7 34.88 -49.15 13.23
C LYS A 7 34.58 -48.39 11.95
N GLU A 8 35.55 -48.24 11.05
CA GLU A 8 35.36 -47.59 9.73
C GLU A 8 34.34 -48.37 8.87
N ARG A 9 34.31 -49.69 8.92
CA ARG A 9 33.30 -50.51 8.25
C ARG A 9 31.90 -50.28 8.81
N GLN A 10 31.74 -50.18 10.12
CA GLN A 10 30.47 -49.91 10.78
C GLN A 10 29.94 -48.51 10.43
N GLU A 11 30.81 -47.49 10.42
CA GLU A 11 30.48 -46.14 10.03
C GLU A 11 30.05 -46.06 8.55
N ALA A 12 30.77 -46.74 7.65
CA ALA A 12 30.40 -46.80 6.23
C ALA A 12 29.05 -47.50 6.01
N TYR A 13 28.79 -48.61 6.75
CA TYR A 13 27.50 -49.29 6.68
C TYR A 13 26.35 -48.42 7.20
N ALA A 14 26.56 -47.77 8.34
CA ALA A 14 25.57 -46.83 8.89
C ALA A 14 25.27 -45.64 7.96
N ALA A 15 26.31 -45.10 7.30
CA ALA A 15 26.16 -44.06 6.31
C ALA A 15 25.34 -44.54 5.10
N ARG A 16 25.59 -45.76 4.63
CA ARG A 16 24.85 -46.35 3.51
C ARG A 16 23.36 -46.55 3.85
N VAL A 17 23.07 -47.09 5.04
CA VAL A 17 21.66 -47.25 5.48
C VAL A 17 20.93 -45.91 5.55
N LYS A 18 21.58 -44.85 6.06
CA LYS A 18 21.01 -43.51 6.09
C LYS A 18 20.79 -42.96 4.67
N TYR A 19 21.71 -43.19 3.76
CA TYR A 19 21.59 -42.77 2.37
C TYR A 19 20.43 -43.48 1.67
N ASP A 20 20.33 -44.81 1.82
CA ASP A 20 19.25 -45.61 1.21
C ASP A 20 17.88 -45.19 1.79
N ALA A 21 17.78 -44.90 3.09
CA ALA A 21 16.59 -44.37 3.72
C ALA A 21 16.21 -42.99 3.18
N ALA A 22 17.18 -42.09 3.04
CA ALA A 22 16.94 -40.75 2.47
C ALA A 22 16.48 -40.79 1.00
N LEU A 23 17.02 -41.75 0.21
CA LEU A 23 16.55 -41.96 -1.18
C LEU A 23 15.10 -42.46 -1.22
N HIS A 24 14.73 -43.36 -0.31
CA HIS A 24 13.35 -43.84 -0.21
C HIS A 24 12.40 -42.70 0.18
N ASP A 25 12.78 -41.91 1.21
CA ASP A 25 11.99 -40.73 1.64
C ASP A 25 11.82 -39.71 0.51
N LEU A 26 12.89 -39.43 -0.24
CA LEU A 26 12.84 -38.55 -1.41
C LEU A 26 11.84 -39.04 -2.45
N SER A 27 11.90 -40.36 -2.78
CA SER A 27 10.96 -40.97 -3.73
C SER A 27 9.50 -40.86 -3.27
N SER A 28 9.25 -41.05 -1.95
CA SER A 28 7.92 -40.91 -1.35
C SER A 28 7.43 -39.44 -1.46
N VAL A 29 8.27 -38.48 -1.10
CA VAL A 29 7.94 -37.06 -1.19
C VAL A 29 7.64 -36.64 -2.63
N ASP A 30 8.40 -37.10 -3.61
CA ASP A 30 8.17 -36.83 -5.03
C ASP A 30 6.82 -37.40 -5.52
N ALA A 31 6.46 -38.59 -5.05
CA ALA A 31 5.16 -39.19 -5.36
C ALA A 31 3.99 -38.38 -4.77
N ASP A 32 4.12 -37.96 -3.49
CA ASP A 32 3.14 -37.14 -2.81
C ASP A 32 2.98 -35.78 -3.50
N LEU A 33 4.07 -35.16 -3.90
CA LEU A 33 4.10 -33.90 -4.60
C LEU A 33 3.37 -33.97 -5.95
N LYS A 34 3.59 -35.03 -6.73
CA LYS A 34 2.85 -35.28 -7.97
C LYS A 34 1.35 -35.49 -7.73
N GLN A 35 0.99 -36.21 -6.67
CA GLN A 35 -0.40 -36.43 -6.31
C GLN A 35 -1.10 -35.11 -5.93
N ILE A 36 -0.44 -34.27 -5.12
CA ILE A 36 -0.95 -32.96 -4.73
C ILE A 36 -1.11 -32.04 -5.95
N GLN A 37 -0.11 -31.98 -6.84
CA GLN A 37 -0.18 -31.21 -8.08
C GLN A 37 -1.36 -31.62 -8.97
N ASN A 38 -1.59 -32.92 -9.15
CA ASN A 38 -2.73 -33.42 -9.91
C ASN A 38 -4.08 -33.07 -9.27
N ARG A 39 -4.16 -33.12 -7.93
CA ARG A 39 -5.37 -32.70 -7.22
C ARG A 39 -5.61 -31.20 -7.36
N LEU A 40 -4.57 -30.39 -7.27
CA LEU A 40 -4.64 -28.94 -7.44
C LEU A 40 -5.12 -28.54 -8.83
N ALA A 41 -4.60 -29.19 -9.88
CA ALA A 41 -5.04 -28.97 -11.25
C ALA A 41 -6.53 -29.27 -11.44
N ARG A 42 -7.03 -30.38 -10.87
CA ARG A 42 -8.47 -30.71 -10.91
C ARG A 42 -9.34 -29.71 -10.17
N LEU A 43 -8.87 -29.19 -9.00
CA LEU A 43 -9.59 -28.19 -8.22
C LEU A 43 -9.65 -26.84 -8.93
N SER A 44 -8.60 -26.47 -9.67
CA SER A 44 -8.59 -25.23 -10.48
C SER A 44 -9.72 -25.22 -11.52
N ASP A 45 -9.96 -26.35 -12.21
CA ASP A 45 -11.05 -26.47 -13.18
C ASP A 45 -12.42 -26.44 -12.52
N CYS A 46 -12.57 -27.04 -11.33
CA CYS A 46 -13.83 -27.04 -10.59
C CYS A 46 -14.22 -25.63 -10.16
N GLU A 47 -13.27 -24.82 -9.68
CA GLU A 47 -13.53 -23.43 -9.28
C GLU A 47 -14.02 -22.60 -10.47
N SER A 48 -13.35 -22.72 -11.63
CA SER A 48 -13.75 -22.01 -12.84
C SER A 48 -15.15 -22.39 -13.31
N GLN A 49 -15.47 -23.68 -13.28
CA GLN A 49 -16.82 -24.18 -13.64
C GLN A 49 -17.89 -23.71 -12.66
N TYR A 50 -17.59 -23.71 -11.35
CA TYR A 50 -18.50 -23.23 -10.33
C TYR A 50 -18.81 -21.73 -10.52
N GLN A 51 -17.80 -20.91 -10.72
CA GLN A 51 -17.97 -19.46 -10.95
C GLN A 51 -18.76 -19.17 -12.24
N ALA A 52 -18.55 -19.95 -13.30
CA ALA A 52 -19.33 -19.84 -14.53
C ALA A 52 -20.80 -20.19 -14.32
N ALA A 53 -21.09 -21.31 -13.64
CA ALA A 53 -22.45 -21.74 -13.32
C ALA A 53 -23.17 -20.75 -12.41
N LEU A 54 -22.48 -20.21 -11.38
CA LEU A 54 -22.99 -19.18 -10.49
C LEU A 54 -23.35 -17.91 -11.25
N SER A 55 -22.48 -17.44 -12.13
CA SER A 55 -22.72 -16.27 -12.98
C SER A 55 -23.94 -16.45 -13.89
N GLU A 56 -24.11 -17.64 -14.48
CA GLU A 56 -25.27 -17.96 -15.31
C GLU A 56 -26.55 -18.00 -14.49
N LYS A 57 -26.52 -18.62 -13.30
CA LYS A 57 -27.67 -18.67 -12.39
C LYS A 57 -28.08 -17.26 -11.94
N ILE A 58 -27.13 -16.40 -11.58
CA ILE A 58 -27.41 -14.99 -11.25
C ILE A 58 -28.10 -14.27 -12.41
N LYS A 59 -27.63 -14.45 -13.65
CA LYS A 59 -28.28 -13.88 -14.83
C LYS A 59 -29.73 -14.38 -15.00
N SER A 60 -29.93 -15.68 -14.79
CA SER A 60 -31.28 -16.29 -14.88
C SER A 60 -32.22 -15.75 -13.80
N ILE A 61 -31.75 -15.58 -12.57
CA ILE A 61 -32.54 -14.99 -11.48
C ILE A 61 -32.91 -13.54 -11.83
N LYS A 62 -32.00 -12.75 -12.36
CA LYS A 62 -32.23 -11.32 -12.70
C LYS A 62 -33.32 -11.10 -13.75
N VAL A 63 -33.53 -12.06 -14.66
CA VAL A 63 -34.58 -11.97 -15.67
C VAL A 63 -35.88 -12.64 -15.22
N SER A 64 -35.88 -13.32 -14.07
CA SER A 64 -37.07 -13.97 -13.49
C SER A 64 -37.93 -12.97 -12.70
N ALA A 65 -39.16 -13.31 -12.42
CA ALA A 65 -40.05 -12.58 -11.51
C ALA A 65 -39.79 -12.91 -10.02
N HIS A 66 -38.72 -13.62 -9.70
CA HIS A 66 -38.40 -14.03 -8.33
C HIS A 66 -37.94 -12.82 -7.47
N PRO A 67 -38.36 -12.73 -6.20
CA PRO A 67 -37.95 -11.62 -5.29
C PRO A 67 -36.43 -11.44 -5.16
N ALA A 68 -35.65 -12.53 -5.30
CA ALA A 68 -34.18 -12.48 -5.30
C ALA A 68 -33.60 -11.61 -6.41
N ALA A 69 -34.32 -11.41 -7.53
CA ALA A 69 -33.85 -10.54 -8.61
C ALA A 69 -33.63 -9.10 -8.14
N GLN A 70 -34.57 -8.58 -7.34
CA GLN A 70 -34.45 -7.25 -6.77
C GLN A 70 -33.28 -7.14 -5.78
N GLN A 71 -33.10 -8.13 -4.91
CA GLN A 71 -32.03 -8.16 -3.92
C GLN A 71 -30.63 -8.22 -4.59
N ILE A 72 -30.50 -9.00 -5.67
CA ILE A 72 -29.29 -9.05 -6.47
C ILE A 72 -29.00 -7.68 -7.11
N ALA A 73 -30.01 -7.03 -7.70
CA ALA A 73 -29.84 -5.72 -8.32
C ALA A 73 -29.45 -4.64 -7.29
N GLU A 74 -30.02 -4.67 -6.10
CA GLU A 74 -29.63 -3.76 -5.00
C GLU A 74 -28.19 -4.00 -4.54
N SER A 75 -27.78 -5.27 -4.41
CA SER A 75 -26.39 -5.63 -4.05
C SER A 75 -25.40 -5.22 -5.16
N GLU A 76 -25.73 -5.42 -6.44
CA GLU A 76 -24.91 -4.93 -7.56
C GLU A 76 -24.73 -3.41 -7.52
N SER A 77 -25.81 -2.67 -7.21
CA SER A 77 -25.76 -1.22 -7.06
C SER A 77 -24.83 -0.79 -5.91
N ARG A 78 -24.92 -1.48 -4.76
CA ARG A 78 -24.00 -1.25 -3.63
C ARG A 78 -22.55 -1.55 -3.99
N ILE A 79 -22.29 -2.68 -4.64
CA ILE A 79 -20.93 -3.02 -5.11
C ILE A 79 -20.41 -1.99 -6.10
N ALA A 80 -21.24 -1.46 -6.99
CA ALA A 80 -20.84 -0.41 -7.92
C ALA A 80 -20.44 0.88 -7.18
N ALA A 81 -21.23 1.32 -6.21
CA ALA A 81 -20.95 2.48 -5.37
C ALA A 81 -19.64 2.29 -4.57
N LEU A 82 -19.45 1.13 -3.93
CA LEU A 82 -18.23 0.78 -3.19
C LEU A 82 -16.99 0.76 -4.09
N LYS A 83 -17.11 0.32 -5.34
CA LYS A 83 -16.01 0.36 -6.31
C LYS A 83 -15.62 1.78 -6.71
N VAL A 84 -16.60 2.69 -6.83
CA VAL A 84 -16.34 4.12 -7.05
C VAL A 84 -15.59 4.68 -5.85
N GLN A 85 -16.10 4.48 -4.65
CA GLN A 85 -15.44 4.93 -3.41
C GLN A 85 -14.02 4.39 -3.27
N LYS A 86 -13.79 3.10 -3.61
CA LYS A 86 -12.44 2.51 -3.63
C LYS A 86 -11.51 3.23 -4.60
N ARG A 87 -12.01 3.63 -5.77
CA ARG A 87 -11.22 4.35 -6.76
C ARG A 87 -10.79 5.72 -6.23
N GLU A 88 -11.72 6.51 -5.69
CA GLU A 88 -11.42 7.82 -5.08
C GLU A 88 -10.39 7.70 -3.95
N LEU A 89 -10.54 6.67 -3.09
CA LEU A 89 -9.56 6.38 -2.04
C LEU A 89 -8.16 6.07 -2.61
N LEU A 90 -8.08 5.32 -3.71
CA LEU A 90 -6.80 4.99 -4.35
C LEU A 90 -6.15 6.22 -4.99
N GLU A 91 -6.94 7.11 -5.62
CA GLU A 91 -6.47 8.35 -6.21
C GLU A 91 -5.91 9.27 -5.12
N ALA A 92 -6.64 9.46 -4.02
CA ALA A 92 -6.17 10.23 -2.86
C ALA A 92 -4.91 9.61 -2.20
N ILE A 93 -4.86 8.29 -2.03
CA ILE A 93 -3.67 7.59 -1.49
C ILE A 93 -2.45 7.81 -2.40
N ASN A 94 -2.63 7.77 -3.71
CA ASN A 94 -1.52 7.97 -4.65
C ASN A 94 -1.03 9.42 -4.63
N ALA A 95 -1.94 10.41 -4.64
CA ALA A 95 -1.58 11.81 -4.51
C ALA A 95 -0.83 12.08 -3.18
N GLY A 96 -1.33 11.54 -2.07
CA GLY A 96 -0.66 11.67 -0.78
C GLY A 96 0.70 11.00 -0.70
N LYS A 97 0.91 9.86 -1.39
CA LYS A 97 2.23 9.22 -1.49
C LYS A 97 3.21 10.06 -2.30
N THR A 98 2.76 10.68 -3.39
CA THR A 98 3.58 11.59 -4.19
C THR A 98 4.02 12.78 -3.35
N ALA A 99 3.09 13.46 -2.68
CA ALA A 99 3.42 14.56 -1.77
C ALA A 99 4.36 14.13 -0.63
N LEU A 100 4.20 12.90 -0.08
CA LEU A 100 5.10 12.37 0.94
C LEU A 100 6.52 12.11 0.41
N HIS A 101 6.65 11.72 -0.84
CA HIS A 101 7.94 11.53 -1.49
C HIS A 101 8.68 12.87 -1.60
N THR A 102 8.05 13.89 -2.15
CA THR A 102 8.62 15.24 -2.29
C THR A 102 8.95 15.87 -0.93
N VAL A 103 8.12 15.66 0.09
CA VAL A 103 8.46 16.06 1.48
C VAL A 103 9.79 15.45 1.95
N ASN A 104 10.05 14.17 1.62
CA ASN A 104 11.30 13.54 2.01
C ASN A 104 12.50 14.11 1.23
N GLU A 105 12.33 14.41 -0.05
CA GLU A 105 13.35 15.05 -0.88
C GLU A 105 13.71 16.45 -0.34
N VAL A 106 12.69 17.28 -0.03
CA VAL A 106 12.89 18.59 0.60
C VAL A 106 13.67 18.47 1.92
N LEU A 107 13.31 17.49 2.77
CA LEU A 107 14.00 17.29 4.04
C LEU A 107 15.45 16.86 3.87
N GLU A 108 15.74 16.03 2.87
CA GLU A 108 17.10 15.60 2.55
C GLU A 108 17.95 16.80 2.06
N THR A 109 17.41 17.62 1.16
CA THR A 109 18.07 18.83 0.67
C THR A 109 18.32 19.82 1.79
N LEU A 110 17.34 20.08 2.67
CA LEU A 110 17.50 20.96 3.82
C LEU A 110 18.53 20.44 4.84
N HIS A 111 18.58 19.14 5.05
CA HIS A 111 19.57 18.52 5.95
C HIS A 111 21.00 18.66 5.39
N ASN A 112 21.17 18.50 4.10
CA ASN A 112 22.45 18.73 3.43
C ASN A 112 22.88 20.20 3.55
N ALA A 113 21.97 21.15 3.33
CA ALA A 113 22.24 22.58 3.49
C ALA A 113 22.63 22.96 4.94
N GLU A 114 22.04 22.32 5.96
CA GLU A 114 22.43 22.50 7.36
C GLU A 114 23.85 22.01 7.65
N GLY A 115 24.26 20.88 7.07
CA GLY A 115 25.60 20.34 7.19
C GLY A 115 26.68 21.32 6.71
N TRP A 116 26.40 22.08 5.65
CA TRP A 116 27.32 23.12 5.14
C TRP A 116 27.42 24.34 6.06
N SER A 117 26.37 24.70 6.79
CA SER A 117 26.40 25.84 7.73
C SER A 117 27.35 25.63 8.91
N THR A 118 27.58 24.41 9.35
CA THR A 118 28.55 24.06 10.39
C THR A 118 30.01 24.14 9.91
N TRP A 119 30.25 23.94 8.61
CA TRP A 119 31.57 24.08 7.99
C TRP A 119 32.00 25.55 7.80
N ASP A 120 31.04 26.46 7.60
CA ASP A 120 31.28 27.90 7.43
C ASP A 120 31.88 28.53 8.70
N VAL A 121 31.46 28.04 9.88
CA VAL A 121 32.02 28.44 11.19
C VAL A 121 33.51 28.02 11.35
N MET A 122 33.96 27.03 10.56
CA MET A 122 35.35 26.52 10.60
C MET A 122 36.29 27.12 9.52
N GLY A 123 35.86 28.16 8.76
CA GLY A 123 36.73 28.92 7.83
C GLY A 123 36.64 28.46 6.37
N GLY A 124 35.50 27.94 5.93
CA GLY A 124 35.17 27.63 4.53
C GLY A 124 35.12 28.93 3.70
N GLY A 125 35.91 29.00 2.60
CA GLY A 125 35.98 30.19 1.73
C GLY A 125 34.84 30.24 0.71
N LEU A 126 34.86 31.23 -0.19
CA LEU A 126 33.86 31.56 -1.23
C LEU A 126 33.21 30.39 -2.01
N GLY A 127 33.80 29.20 -2.03
CA GLY A 127 33.23 28.02 -2.67
C GLY A 127 32.12 27.35 -1.88
N VAL A 128 32.08 27.51 -0.57
CA VAL A 128 31.05 26.93 0.33
C VAL A 128 29.73 27.74 0.22
N ASP A 129 29.85 29.07 0.11
CA ASP A 129 28.70 29.96 -0.07
C ASP A 129 27.95 29.65 -1.38
N LEU A 130 28.68 29.43 -2.48
CA LEU A 130 28.07 29.09 -3.79
C LEU A 130 27.32 27.74 -3.76
N ALA A 131 27.90 26.74 -3.09
CA ALA A 131 27.26 25.42 -2.95
C ALA A 131 25.98 25.50 -2.09
N LYS A 132 26.04 26.29 -1.01
CA LYS A 132 24.89 26.53 -0.12
C LYS A 132 23.71 27.23 -0.84
N TYR A 133 24.01 28.21 -1.69
CA TYR A 133 23.00 28.92 -2.46
C TYR A 133 22.35 27.97 -3.51
N ALA A 134 23.12 27.11 -4.15
CA ALA A 134 22.58 26.14 -5.11
C ALA A 134 21.63 25.13 -4.43
N GLU A 135 21.98 24.62 -3.25
CA GLU A 135 21.10 23.70 -2.51
C GLU A 135 19.84 24.39 -1.96
N LEU A 136 19.92 25.69 -1.64
CA LEU A 136 18.74 26.47 -1.25
C LEU A 136 17.81 26.76 -2.42
N ASP A 137 18.36 26.99 -3.61
CA ASP A 137 17.57 27.14 -4.85
C ASP A 137 16.86 25.81 -5.20
N ASP A 138 17.56 24.67 -5.08
CA ASP A 138 16.98 23.33 -5.26
C ASP A 138 15.88 23.04 -4.23
N ALA A 139 16.08 23.39 -2.97
CA ALA A 139 15.08 23.25 -1.93
C ALA A 139 13.83 24.12 -2.21
N GLN A 140 14.02 25.33 -2.74
CA GLN A 140 12.90 26.20 -3.13
C GLN A 140 12.08 25.57 -4.26
N GLU A 141 12.71 25.07 -5.32
CA GLU A 141 12.03 24.38 -6.42
C GLU A 141 11.23 23.16 -5.91
N GLN A 142 11.85 22.35 -5.04
CA GLN A 142 11.17 21.19 -4.43
C GLN A 142 10.00 21.60 -3.54
N ILE A 143 10.06 22.73 -2.84
CA ILE A 143 8.93 23.23 -2.04
C ILE A 143 7.81 23.73 -2.94
N GLU A 144 8.11 24.38 -4.06
CA GLU A 144 7.09 24.77 -5.07
C GLU A 144 6.40 23.52 -5.62
N GLN A 145 7.17 22.49 -5.95
CA GLN A 145 6.64 21.19 -6.35
C GLN A 145 5.74 20.58 -5.26
N LEU A 146 6.20 20.58 -4.02
CA LEU A 146 5.43 20.07 -2.88
C LEU A 146 4.08 20.79 -2.75
N GLN A 147 4.02 22.09 -2.97
CA GLN A 147 2.74 22.83 -2.95
C GLN A 147 1.77 22.33 -4.01
N VAL A 148 2.25 22.11 -5.24
CA VAL A 148 1.43 21.57 -6.32
C VAL A 148 0.84 20.22 -5.93
N GLU A 149 1.67 19.35 -5.35
CA GLU A 149 1.26 18.01 -4.95
C GLU A 149 0.33 18.00 -3.74
N LEU A 150 0.55 18.88 -2.78
CA LEU A 150 -0.38 19.04 -1.66
C LEU A 150 -1.74 19.59 -2.11
N ARG A 151 -1.78 20.51 -3.08
CA ARG A 151 -3.04 20.96 -3.68
C ARG A 151 -3.77 19.82 -4.38
N ARG A 152 -3.03 19.01 -5.15
CA ARG A 152 -3.59 17.81 -5.76
C ARG A 152 -4.11 16.84 -4.71
N PHE A 153 -3.34 16.55 -3.68
CA PHE A 153 -3.78 15.69 -2.59
C PHE A 153 -5.04 16.23 -1.90
N LYS A 154 -5.11 17.54 -1.66
CA LYS A 154 -6.31 18.20 -1.13
C LYS A 154 -7.51 17.99 -2.05
N THR A 155 -7.35 18.14 -3.37
CA THR A 155 -8.41 17.91 -4.36
C THR A 155 -8.91 16.47 -4.31
N GLU A 156 -8.02 15.49 -4.40
CA GLU A 156 -8.40 14.08 -4.34
C GLU A 156 -9.05 13.69 -3.00
N LEU A 157 -8.66 14.33 -1.90
CA LEU A 157 -9.30 14.15 -0.59
C LEU A 157 -10.73 14.68 -0.56
N SER A 158 -11.04 15.74 -1.30
CA SER A 158 -12.39 16.31 -1.35
C SER A 158 -13.38 15.41 -2.09
N ASP A 159 -12.89 14.51 -2.93
CA ASP A 159 -13.70 13.54 -3.68
C ASP A 159 -13.97 12.26 -2.86
N VAL A 160 -13.25 12.07 -1.74
CA VAL A 160 -13.44 10.92 -0.86
C VAL A 160 -14.60 11.16 0.11
N GLU A 161 -15.55 10.24 0.14
CA GLU A 161 -16.64 10.23 1.11
C GLU A 161 -16.10 9.74 2.47
N ILE A 162 -15.98 10.67 3.44
CA ILE A 162 -15.36 10.42 4.74
C ILE A 162 -16.43 10.34 5.82
N ALA A 163 -16.38 9.29 6.63
CA ALA A 163 -17.28 9.14 7.77
C ALA A 163 -17.06 10.27 8.81
N ALA A 164 -18.14 10.73 9.45
CA ALA A 164 -18.14 11.92 10.31
C ALA A 164 -17.14 11.84 11.49
N ASP A 165 -16.85 10.65 11.99
CA ASP A 165 -15.89 10.40 13.07
C ASP A 165 -14.43 10.56 12.62
N LEU A 166 -14.16 10.42 11.31
CA LEU A 166 -12.85 10.54 10.70
C LEU A 166 -12.62 11.93 10.07
N GLN A 167 -13.69 12.68 9.85
CA GLN A 167 -13.68 14.00 9.23
C GLN A 167 -12.75 14.99 9.92
N VAL A 168 -12.67 14.94 11.25
CA VAL A 168 -11.80 15.84 12.05
C VAL A 168 -10.33 15.74 11.65
N THR A 169 -9.85 14.55 11.33
CA THR A 169 -8.45 14.33 10.89
C THR A 169 -8.19 14.96 9.53
N VAL A 170 -9.14 14.82 8.61
CA VAL A 170 -9.03 15.38 7.26
C VAL A 170 -9.20 16.90 7.30
N ASP A 171 -10.16 17.43 8.04
CA ASP A 171 -10.34 18.86 8.23
C ASP A 171 -9.11 19.54 8.85
N SER A 172 -8.45 18.84 9.80
CA SER A 172 -7.20 19.31 10.38
C SER A 172 -6.10 19.41 9.32
N PHE A 173 -6.00 18.39 8.45
CA PHE A 173 -5.04 18.41 7.34
C PHE A 173 -5.38 19.49 6.32
N LEU A 174 -6.65 19.68 5.94
CA LEU A 174 -7.07 20.68 4.97
C LEU A 174 -6.74 22.10 5.46
N LYS A 175 -7.05 22.41 6.73
CA LYS A 175 -6.67 23.68 7.36
C LYS A 175 -5.15 23.86 7.42
N PHE A 176 -4.43 22.79 7.72
CA PHE A 176 -2.97 22.82 7.74
C PHE A 176 -2.41 23.09 6.33
N ALA A 177 -2.93 22.41 5.30
CA ALA A 177 -2.51 22.62 3.91
C ALA A 177 -2.74 24.06 3.46
N ASP A 178 -3.89 24.67 3.81
CA ASP A 178 -4.18 26.08 3.51
C ASP A 178 -3.16 27.01 4.19
N PHE A 179 -2.87 26.79 5.47
CA PHE A 179 -1.86 27.57 6.17
C PHE A 179 -0.44 27.37 5.59
N PHE A 180 -0.12 26.15 5.13
CA PHE A 180 1.15 25.86 4.48
C PHE A 180 1.31 26.66 3.18
N PHE A 181 0.24 26.82 2.39
CA PHE A 181 0.26 27.59 1.16
C PHE A 181 0.47 29.08 1.39
N ASP A 182 -0.08 29.63 2.48
CA ASP A 182 -0.03 31.07 2.76
C ASP A 182 1.27 31.51 3.45
N GLY A 183 1.91 30.63 4.23
CA GLY A 183 2.97 31.01 5.16
C GLY A 183 4.40 30.64 4.78
N LEU A 184 4.63 29.60 3.99
CA LEU A 184 5.99 29.08 3.78
C LEU A 184 6.81 29.95 2.81
N PHE A 185 6.14 30.58 1.82
CA PHE A 185 6.82 31.40 0.80
C PHE A 185 7.23 32.78 1.30
N ALA A 186 6.46 33.39 2.17
CA ALA A 186 6.77 34.72 2.67
C ALA A 186 8.04 34.74 3.56
N ASP A 187 8.29 33.63 4.26
CA ASP A 187 9.39 33.52 5.23
C ASP A 187 10.70 32.91 4.63
N TRP A 188 10.60 32.27 3.43
CA TRP A 188 11.75 31.61 2.80
C TRP A 188 12.84 32.58 2.32
N ALA A 189 12.47 33.82 2.03
CA ALA A 189 13.38 34.84 1.52
C ALA A 189 14.44 35.31 2.54
N VAL A 190 14.42 34.84 3.80
CA VAL A 190 15.33 35.22 4.85
C VAL A 190 16.14 34.01 5.32
N LEU A 191 17.40 33.96 4.96
CA LEU A 191 18.39 32.88 5.20
C LEU A 191 18.55 32.38 6.66
N ASP A 192 17.91 33.03 7.61
CA ASP A 192 18.05 32.73 9.05
C ASP A 192 17.14 31.61 9.56
N HIS A 193 16.36 30.94 8.67
CA HIS A 193 15.26 30.09 9.11
C HIS A 193 15.27 28.63 8.60
N ILE A 194 16.43 28.07 8.18
CA ILE A 194 16.51 26.66 7.70
C ILE A 194 15.91 25.69 8.73
N ASN A 195 16.24 25.85 10.01
CA ASN A 195 15.70 25.01 11.10
C ASN A 195 14.19 25.13 11.27
N GLN A 196 13.61 26.32 11.03
CA GLN A 196 12.17 26.52 11.08
C GLN A 196 11.49 25.90 9.86
N ALA A 197 12.08 26.04 8.68
CA ALA A 197 11.59 25.41 7.45
C ALA A 197 11.58 23.88 7.60
N GLN A 198 12.67 23.29 8.07
CA GLN A 198 12.78 21.86 8.34
C GLN A 198 11.72 21.38 9.31
N SER A 199 11.50 22.07 10.43
CA SER A 199 10.47 21.74 11.41
C SER A 199 9.06 21.79 10.82
N ARG A 200 8.76 22.77 9.94
CA ARG A 200 7.48 22.88 9.24
C ARG A 200 7.27 21.74 8.24
N VAL A 201 8.30 21.40 7.46
CA VAL A 201 8.27 20.31 6.50
C VAL A 201 8.11 18.94 7.22
N GLU A 202 8.78 18.73 8.35
CA GLU A 202 8.59 17.55 9.21
C GLU A 202 7.15 17.46 9.73
N ASN A 203 6.54 18.57 10.15
CA ASN A 203 5.15 18.58 10.56
C ASN A 203 4.23 18.20 9.39
N THR A 204 4.50 18.73 8.18
CA THR A 204 3.78 18.37 6.94
C THR A 204 3.82 16.87 6.68
N LYS A 205 5.01 16.28 6.77
CA LYS A 205 5.22 14.83 6.67
C LYS A 205 4.36 14.04 7.67
N GLY A 206 4.33 14.52 8.92
CA GLY A 206 3.51 13.92 9.97
C GLY A 206 2.01 13.96 9.66
N GLN A 207 1.52 15.09 9.14
CA GLN A 207 0.12 15.25 8.75
C GLN A 207 -0.25 14.35 7.56
N ILE A 208 0.55 14.33 6.49
CA ILE A 208 0.34 13.45 5.33
C ILE A 208 0.29 11.99 5.75
N LYS A 209 1.24 11.54 6.58
CA LYS A 209 1.27 10.15 7.08
C LYS A 209 0.01 9.75 7.82
N ARG A 210 -0.54 10.64 8.67
CA ARG A 210 -1.78 10.37 9.41
C ARG A 210 -2.97 10.19 8.47
N VAL A 211 -3.12 11.09 7.50
CA VAL A 211 -4.20 10.99 6.51
C VAL A 211 -4.03 9.74 5.64
N LEU A 212 -2.82 9.42 5.18
CA LEU A 212 -2.55 8.20 4.42
C LEU A 212 -2.87 6.92 5.20
N ALA A 213 -2.59 6.89 6.51
CA ALA A 213 -2.95 5.75 7.35
C ALA A 213 -4.48 5.58 7.43
N LEU A 214 -5.20 6.69 7.58
CA LEU A 214 -6.66 6.72 7.58
C LEU A 214 -7.25 6.20 6.25
N LEU A 215 -6.80 6.76 5.12
CA LEU A 215 -7.27 6.37 3.78
C LEU A 215 -7.02 4.88 3.48
N LYS A 216 -5.86 4.35 3.91
CA LYS A 216 -5.54 2.92 3.76
C LYS A 216 -6.52 2.05 4.54
N LYS A 217 -6.84 2.43 5.78
CA LYS A 217 -7.83 1.72 6.59
C LYS A 217 -9.20 1.75 5.93
N MET A 218 -9.66 2.92 5.49
CA MET A 218 -10.93 3.06 4.78
C MET A 218 -10.99 2.19 3.52
N ARG A 219 -9.90 2.12 2.75
CA ARG A 219 -9.83 1.24 1.58
C ARG A 219 -9.96 -0.23 1.95
N GLU A 220 -9.31 -0.67 3.04
CA GLU A 220 -9.42 -2.04 3.55
C GLU A 220 -10.86 -2.35 3.98
N ASP A 221 -11.51 -1.42 4.67
CA ASP A 221 -12.92 -1.56 5.08
C ASP A 221 -13.86 -1.65 3.86
N VAL A 222 -13.61 -0.86 2.80
CA VAL A 222 -14.38 -0.95 1.54
C VAL A 222 -14.12 -2.29 0.83
N ASP A 223 -12.90 -2.80 0.85
CA ASP A 223 -12.58 -4.11 0.26
C ASP A 223 -13.34 -5.25 0.96
N VAL A 224 -13.45 -5.20 2.29
CA VAL A 224 -14.25 -6.13 3.08
C VAL A 224 -15.73 -6.02 2.71
N GLN A 225 -16.29 -4.82 2.64
CA GLN A 225 -17.68 -4.61 2.26
C GLN A 225 -18.00 -5.15 0.87
N ILE A 226 -17.10 -4.98 -0.10
CA ILE A 226 -17.25 -5.54 -1.46
C ILE A 226 -17.24 -7.07 -1.41
N ALA A 227 -16.39 -7.68 -0.59
CA ALA A 227 -16.33 -9.13 -0.42
C ALA A 227 -17.63 -9.67 0.21
N ASP A 228 -18.09 -9.03 1.28
CA ASP A 228 -19.33 -9.39 1.97
C ASP A 228 -20.57 -9.29 1.04
N GLU A 229 -20.65 -8.23 0.24
CA GLU A 229 -21.77 -8.08 -0.70
C GLU A 229 -21.74 -9.14 -1.84
N LYS A 230 -20.54 -9.53 -2.29
CA LYS A 230 -20.40 -10.63 -3.25
C LYS A 230 -20.79 -11.98 -2.64
N GLU A 231 -20.38 -12.25 -1.41
CA GLU A 231 -20.75 -13.47 -0.70
C GLU A 231 -22.26 -13.55 -0.50
N LYS A 232 -22.92 -12.45 -0.13
CA LYS A 232 -24.40 -12.38 -0.06
C LYS A 232 -25.06 -12.69 -1.40
N GLN A 233 -24.51 -12.15 -2.51
CA GLN A 233 -25.04 -12.49 -3.85
C GLN A 233 -24.89 -13.97 -4.17
N GLU A 234 -23.75 -14.57 -3.84
CA GLU A 234 -23.48 -15.98 -4.04
C GLU A 234 -24.45 -16.83 -3.23
N GLN A 235 -24.59 -16.57 -1.93
CA GLN A 235 -25.53 -17.27 -1.06
C GLN A 235 -26.96 -17.18 -1.59
N LEU A 236 -27.40 -15.97 -1.94
CA LEU A 236 -28.75 -15.76 -2.50
C LEU A 236 -28.94 -16.51 -3.81
N ALA A 237 -27.92 -16.56 -4.66
CA ALA A 237 -28.00 -17.31 -5.92
C ALA A 237 -28.04 -18.84 -5.68
N VAL A 238 -27.30 -19.35 -4.70
CA VAL A 238 -27.28 -20.78 -4.37
C VAL A 238 -28.64 -21.23 -3.82
N GLU A 239 -29.23 -20.43 -2.90
CA GLU A 239 -30.47 -20.75 -2.21
C GLU A 239 -31.75 -20.58 -3.07
N THR A 240 -31.66 -19.73 -4.13
CA THR A 240 -32.84 -19.52 -5.00
C THR A 240 -33.10 -20.72 -5.90
N GLU A 241 -34.27 -21.30 -5.80
CA GLU A 241 -34.78 -22.31 -6.75
C GLU A 241 -35.52 -21.59 -7.89
N LEU A 242 -35.17 -21.91 -9.15
CA LEU A 242 -35.74 -21.33 -10.37
C LEU A 242 -36.71 -22.34 -11.03
#